data_33028e68f46f44fb83eb29cc6061da02
#
_entry.id   33028e68f46f44fb83eb29cc6061da02
#
_cell.length_a   1.000
_cell.length_b   1.000
_cell.length_c   1.000
_cell.angle_alpha   90.00
_cell.angle_beta   90.00
_cell.angle_gamma   90.00
#
_symmetry.space_group_name_H-M   'P 1'
#
loop_
_entity.id
_entity.type
_entity.pdbx_description
1 polymer ?
#
loop_
_entity_poly.entity_id
_entity_poly.type
_entity_poly.pdbx_seq_one_letter_code
_entity_poly.pdbx_strand_id
1 'polypeptide(L)'
;MCTRADCLDDTARYHRVSVQVVRAFAQQESGMRANATNRNSDDSEDIGLMQINSSWLPKLARFGISREHLFDACVNAYVGTWILAANIRQFGPIWKAVGAYNAVSSSKQLVYANHIYRRLPRAN
;
A
#
# COMPACT_ATOMS: atom_id res chain seq x y z
N MET A 1 22.69 2.90 -5.31
CA MET A 1 21.32 3.09 -5.80
C MET A 1 20.39 2.06 -5.15
N CYS A 2 19.30 2.52 -4.53
CA CYS A 2 18.36 1.61 -3.86
C CYS A 2 17.55 0.82 -4.88
N THR A 3 17.47 -0.49 -4.68
CA THR A 3 16.55 -1.33 -5.44
C THR A 3 15.13 -1.20 -4.89
N ARG A 4 14.15 -1.70 -5.63
CA ARG A 4 12.77 -1.75 -5.17
C ARG A 4 12.63 -2.51 -3.85
N ALA A 5 13.37 -3.62 -3.70
CA ALA A 5 13.37 -4.41 -2.47
C ALA A 5 13.92 -3.61 -1.29
N ASP A 6 14.99 -2.84 -1.51
CA ASP A 6 15.57 -1.98 -0.47
C ASP A 6 14.58 -0.92 -0.01
N CYS A 7 13.82 -0.33 -0.94
CA CYS A 7 12.82 0.69 -0.58
C CYS A 7 11.69 0.08 0.25
N LEU A 8 11.25 -1.13 -0.06
CA LEU A 8 10.23 -1.81 0.73
C LEU A 8 10.73 -2.12 2.13
N ASP A 9 11.97 -2.57 2.26
CA ASP A 9 12.57 -2.84 3.56
C ASP A 9 12.72 -1.55 4.37
N ASP A 10 13.21 -0.48 3.73
CA ASP A 10 13.43 0.81 4.39
C ASP A 10 12.13 1.43 4.87
N THR A 11 11.09 1.43 4.04
CA THR A 11 9.80 2.02 4.42
C THR A 11 9.11 1.22 5.52
N ALA A 12 9.23 -0.11 5.47
CA ALA A 12 8.69 -0.98 6.51
C ALA A 12 9.33 -0.66 7.85
N ARG A 13 10.65 -0.54 7.85
CA ARG A 13 11.42 -0.22 9.06
C ARG A 13 11.07 1.17 9.58
N TYR A 14 11.02 2.15 8.69
CA TYR A 14 10.70 3.54 9.06
C TYR A 14 9.32 3.65 9.70
N HIS A 15 8.32 2.98 9.14
CA HIS A 15 6.95 3.04 9.64
C HIS A 15 6.63 1.95 10.68
N ARG A 16 7.60 1.11 11.02
CA ARG A 16 7.44 0.02 12.00
C ARG A 16 6.34 -0.95 11.61
N VAL A 17 6.32 -1.30 10.33
CA VAL A 17 5.41 -2.30 9.77
C VAL A 17 6.24 -3.49 9.31
N SER A 18 5.69 -4.69 9.41
CA SER A 18 6.38 -5.90 8.94
C SER A 18 6.73 -5.77 7.46
N VAL A 19 7.98 -6.03 7.10
CA VAL A 19 8.43 -6.01 5.70
C VAL A 19 7.68 -7.04 4.86
N GLN A 20 7.33 -8.18 5.47
CA GLN A 20 6.57 -9.23 4.77
C GLN A 20 5.19 -8.72 4.39
N VAL A 21 4.54 -7.96 5.26
CA VAL A 21 3.23 -7.35 4.98
C VAL A 21 3.36 -6.33 3.86
N VAL A 22 4.36 -5.46 3.91
CA VAL A 22 4.58 -4.44 2.87
C VAL A 22 4.81 -5.09 1.51
N ARG A 23 5.65 -6.12 1.45
CA ARG A 23 5.91 -6.86 0.21
C ARG A 23 4.67 -7.56 -0.32
N ALA A 24 3.88 -8.17 0.57
CA ALA A 24 2.64 -8.83 0.18
C ALA A 24 1.65 -7.83 -0.41
N PHE A 25 1.60 -6.61 0.15
CA PHE A 25 0.79 -5.53 -0.40
C PHE A 25 1.20 -5.16 -1.81
N ALA A 26 2.49 -4.90 -2.02
CA ALA A 26 2.99 -4.52 -3.35
C ALA A 26 2.70 -5.64 -4.37
N GLN A 27 2.87 -6.89 -3.97
CA GLN A 27 2.59 -8.01 -4.85
C GLN A 27 1.10 -8.12 -5.18
N GLN A 28 0.23 -8.01 -4.17
CA GLN A 28 -1.21 -8.11 -4.35
C GLN A 28 -1.75 -6.94 -5.18
N GLU A 29 -1.28 -5.72 -4.90
CA GLU A 29 -1.82 -4.52 -5.52
C GLU A 29 -1.40 -4.35 -6.97
N SER A 30 -0.13 -4.57 -7.28
CA SER A 30 0.40 -4.27 -8.60
C SER A 30 1.22 -5.40 -9.23
N GLY A 31 1.41 -6.52 -8.51
CA GLY A 31 2.36 -7.54 -8.95
C GLY A 31 3.79 -7.00 -8.98
N MET A 32 4.13 -6.10 -8.06
CA MET A 32 5.44 -5.46 -7.98
C MET A 32 5.76 -4.53 -9.16
N ARG A 33 4.72 -3.97 -9.81
CA ARG A 33 4.92 -3.08 -10.97
C ARG A 33 4.75 -1.62 -10.57
N ALA A 34 5.84 -0.86 -10.69
CA ALA A 34 5.85 0.56 -10.34
C ALA A 34 4.96 1.42 -11.26
N ASN A 35 4.74 0.99 -12.49
CA ASN A 35 3.97 1.74 -13.48
C ASN A 35 2.50 1.30 -13.60
N ALA A 36 2.02 0.46 -12.70
CA ALA A 36 0.65 -0.01 -12.74
C ALA A 36 -0.35 1.12 -12.46
N THR A 37 -1.42 1.17 -13.25
CA THR A 37 -2.56 2.06 -12.99
C THR A 37 -3.83 1.30 -13.22
N ASN A 38 -4.84 1.55 -12.39
CA ASN A 38 -6.16 0.96 -12.54
C ASN A 38 -7.21 2.03 -12.27
N ARG A 39 -8.19 2.16 -13.18
CA ARG A 39 -9.29 3.10 -13.01
C ARG A 39 -10.45 2.42 -12.32
N ASN A 40 -11.04 3.12 -11.36
CA ASN A 40 -12.19 2.64 -10.60
C ASN A 40 -13.50 3.20 -11.18
N SER A 41 -14.61 2.61 -10.76
CA SER A 41 -15.94 3.01 -11.26
C SER A 41 -16.33 4.43 -10.87
N ASP A 42 -15.73 4.99 -9.82
CA ASP A 42 -15.98 6.36 -9.36
C ASP A 42 -15.05 7.39 -10.03
N ASP A 43 -14.39 7.00 -11.11
CA ASP A 43 -13.39 7.80 -11.85
C ASP A 43 -12.10 8.08 -11.09
N SER A 44 -11.93 7.58 -9.87
CA SER A 44 -10.62 7.59 -9.23
C SER A 44 -9.71 6.57 -9.89
N GLU A 45 -8.42 6.69 -9.66
CA GLU A 45 -7.46 5.69 -10.12
C GLU A 45 -6.56 5.26 -8.98
N ASP A 46 -6.05 4.03 -9.10
CA ASP A 46 -5.06 3.50 -8.19
C ASP A 46 -3.72 3.48 -8.91
N ILE A 47 -2.67 4.01 -8.27
CA ILE A 47 -1.43 4.40 -8.93
C ILE A 47 -0.24 3.68 -8.33
N GLY A 48 0.53 3.01 -9.18
CA GLY A 48 1.87 2.56 -8.88
C GLY A 48 1.98 1.30 -8.05
N LEU A 49 3.14 1.13 -7.44
CA LEU A 49 3.55 -0.10 -6.77
C LEU A 49 2.55 -0.60 -5.73
N MET A 50 2.05 0.29 -4.87
CA MET A 50 1.10 -0.04 -3.82
C MET A 50 -0.31 0.44 -4.12
N GLN A 51 -0.57 0.86 -5.36
CA GLN A 51 -1.90 1.25 -5.84
C GLN A 51 -2.54 2.33 -4.97
N ILE A 52 -1.84 3.46 -4.86
CA ILE A 52 -2.31 4.62 -4.10
C ILE A 52 -3.50 5.25 -4.81
N ASN A 53 -4.63 5.38 -4.13
CA ASN A 53 -5.82 5.99 -4.72
C ASN A 53 -5.62 7.48 -4.95
N SER A 54 -6.13 7.97 -6.08
CA SER A 54 -5.97 9.37 -6.47
C SER A 54 -6.63 10.34 -5.49
N SER A 55 -7.53 9.88 -4.64
CA SER A 55 -8.14 10.72 -3.60
C SER A 55 -7.12 11.23 -2.57
N TRP A 56 -5.94 10.61 -2.49
CA TRP A 56 -4.86 11.06 -1.62
C TRP A 56 -4.07 12.23 -2.20
N LEU A 57 -4.20 12.51 -3.51
CA LEU A 57 -3.36 13.51 -4.18
C LEU A 57 -3.45 14.92 -3.57
N PRO A 58 -4.64 15.43 -3.18
CA PRO A 58 -4.69 16.75 -2.53
C PRO A 58 -3.88 16.81 -1.24
N LYS A 59 -3.92 15.75 -0.43
CA LYS A 59 -3.15 15.69 0.82
C LYS A 59 -1.66 15.56 0.53
N LEU A 60 -1.29 14.74 -0.45
CA LEU A 60 0.11 14.52 -0.84
C LEU A 60 0.74 15.78 -1.44
N ALA A 61 -0.04 16.61 -2.11
CA ALA A 61 0.45 17.87 -2.67
C ALA A 61 1.03 18.78 -1.60
N ARG A 62 0.55 18.71 -0.38
CA ARG A 62 1.10 19.48 0.76
C ARG A 62 2.54 19.11 1.07
N PHE A 63 2.97 17.91 0.66
CA PHE A 63 4.32 17.40 0.86
C PHE A 63 5.13 17.43 -0.43
N GLY A 64 4.62 18.09 -1.47
CA GLY A 64 5.31 18.18 -2.74
C GLY A 64 5.26 16.91 -3.58
N ILE A 65 4.34 16.00 -3.27
CA ILE A 65 4.19 14.73 -3.99
C ILE A 65 3.05 14.85 -4.98
N SER A 66 3.37 14.71 -6.28
CA SER A 66 2.40 14.75 -7.37
C SER A 66 2.07 13.34 -7.84
N ARG A 67 1.10 13.23 -8.75
CA ARG A 67 0.73 11.97 -9.38
C ARG A 67 1.95 11.29 -10.02
N GLU A 68 2.78 12.06 -10.72
CA GLU A 68 3.96 11.52 -11.42
C GLU A 68 4.96 10.91 -10.45
N HIS A 69 5.11 11.50 -9.27
CA HIS A 69 6.01 10.97 -8.24
C HIS A 69 5.59 9.58 -7.78
N LEU A 70 4.30 9.24 -7.86
CA LEU A 70 3.80 7.94 -7.43
C LEU A 70 4.20 6.78 -8.35
N PHE A 71 4.77 7.09 -9.52
CA PHE A 71 5.36 6.06 -10.37
C PHE A 71 6.80 5.72 -9.97
N ASP A 72 7.40 6.49 -9.09
CA ASP A 72 8.66 6.11 -8.46
C ASP A 72 8.37 5.06 -7.38
N ALA A 73 9.00 3.89 -7.50
CA ALA A 73 8.72 2.78 -6.59
C ALA A 73 8.98 3.14 -5.13
N CYS A 74 10.04 3.89 -4.86
CA CYS A 74 10.40 4.25 -3.49
C CYS A 74 9.43 5.27 -2.90
N VAL A 75 9.06 6.30 -3.66
CA VAL A 75 8.05 7.28 -3.21
C VAL A 75 6.73 6.58 -2.95
N ASN A 76 6.30 5.73 -3.88
CA ASN A 76 5.05 4.99 -3.73
C ASN A 76 5.06 4.10 -2.50
N ALA A 77 6.17 3.38 -2.28
CA ALA A 77 6.31 2.50 -1.12
C ALA A 77 6.21 3.29 0.19
N TYR A 78 6.85 4.45 0.28
CA TYR A 78 6.78 5.28 1.50
C TYR A 78 5.37 5.79 1.75
N VAL A 79 4.68 6.27 0.70
CA VAL A 79 3.30 6.75 0.83
C VAL A 79 2.36 5.59 1.20
N GLY A 80 2.45 4.47 0.49
CA GLY A 80 1.58 3.32 0.76
C GLY A 80 1.76 2.76 2.16
N THR A 81 3.00 2.64 2.61
CA THR A 81 3.27 2.14 3.96
C THR A 81 2.83 3.14 5.03
N TRP A 82 2.94 4.45 4.77
CA TRP A 82 2.42 5.47 5.66
C TRP A 82 0.91 5.33 5.83
N ILE A 83 0.17 5.13 4.73
CA ILE A 83 -1.28 4.90 4.78
C ILE A 83 -1.59 3.62 5.59
N LEU A 84 -0.86 2.54 5.32
CA LEU A 84 -1.04 1.28 6.04
C LEU A 84 -0.78 1.45 7.54
N ALA A 85 0.30 2.15 7.90
CA ALA A 85 0.63 2.39 9.30
C ALA A 85 -0.47 3.20 10.01
N ALA A 86 -1.03 4.20 9.32
CA ALA A 86 -2.14 4.98 9.87
C ALA A 86 -3.38 4.10 10.09
N ASN A 87 -3.67 3.20 9.16
CA ASN A 87 -4.78 2.26 9.29
C ASN A 87 -4.57 1.31 10.47
N ILE A 88 -3.35 0.83 10.67
CA ILE A 88 -3.03 -0.04 11.81
C ILE A 88 -3.30 0.69 13.13
N ARG A 89 -2.89 1.96 13.22
CA ARG A 89 -3.15 2.76 14.44
C ARG A 89 -4.63 2.98 14.67
N GLN A 90 -5.41 3.16 13.60
CA GLN A 90 -6.84 3.46 13.70
C GLN A 90 -7.67 2.22 14.00
N PHE A 91 -7.37 1.10 13.33
CA PHE A 91 -8.24 -0.09 13.36
C PHE A 91 -7.73 -1.20 14.25
N GLY A 92 -6.51 -1.11 14.77
CA GLY A 92 -5.95 -2.08 15.70
C GLY A 92 -5.43 -3.34 15.00
N PRO A 93 -6.18 -4.46 15.03
CA PRO A 93 -5.65 -5.71 14.48
C PRO A 93 -5.20 -5.56 13.03
N ILE A 94 -4.00 -6.06 12.74
CA ILE A 94 -3.33 -5.81 11.47
C ILE A 94 -4.17 -6.24 10.25
N TRP A 95 -4.87 -7.38 10.36
CA TRP A 95 -5.66 -7.89 9.24
C TRP A 95 -6.85 -7.00 8.91
N LYS A 96 -7.46 -6.38 9.93
CA LYS A 96 -8.53 -5.41 9.74
C LYS A 96 -7.99 -4.13 9.09
N ALA A 97 -6.82 -3.67 9.53
CA ALA A 97 -6.16 -2.50 8.97
C ALA A 97 -5.76 -2.74 7.51
N VAL A 98 -5.25 -3.94 7.19
CA VAL A 98 -4.90 -4.34 5.84
C VAL A 98 -6.14 -4.30 4.94
N GLY A 99 -7.26 -4.84 5.42
CA GLY A 99 -8.51 -4.79 4.67
C GLY A 99 -9.01 -3.38 4.43
N ALA A 100 -8.86 -2.50 5.43
CA ALA A 100 -9.28 -1.10 5.35
C ALA A 100 -8.49 -0.31 4.29
N TYR A 101 -7.27 -0.72 3.96
CA TYR A 101 -6.46 -0.07 2.94
C TYR A 101 -7.19 0.00 1.60
N ASN A 102 -7.95 -1.03 1.26
CA ASN A 102 -8.59 -1.15 -0.05
C ASN A 102 -10.12 -1.08 -0.01
N ALA A 103 -10.74 -1.32 1.13
CA ALA A 103 -12.19 -1.50 1.18
C ALA A 103 -12.81 -0.68 2.32
N VAL A 104 -14.03 -0.21 2.08
CA VAL A 104 -14.76 0.59 3.07
C VAL A 104 -15.70 -0.25 3.93
N SER A 105 -16.10 -1.44 3.47
CA SER A 105 -17.00 -2.31 4.25
C SER A 105 -16.20 -3.38 4.98
N SER A 106 -16.70 -3.84 6.13
CA SER A 106 -16.04 -4.88 6.92
C SER A 106 -15.90 -6.20 6.16
N SER A 107 -16.92 -6.58 5.38
CA SER A 107 -16.85 -7.81 4.60
C SER A 107 -15.77 -7.74 3.51
N LYS A 108 -15.68 -6.61 2.80
CA LYS A 108 -14.64 -6.41 1.80
C LYS A 108 -13.26 -6.35 2.44
N GLN A 109 -13.14 -5.73 3.63
CA GLN A 109 -11.89 -5.70 4.37
C GLN A 109 -11.39 -7.10 4.70
N LEU A 110 -12.28 -7.99 5.12
CA LEU A 110 -11.92 -9.37 5.43
C LEU A 110 -11.47 -10.14 4.18
N VAL A 111 -12.18 -9.97 3.06
CA VAL A 111 -11.80 -10.62 1.82
C VAL A 111 -10.41 -10.16 1.39
N TYR A 112 -10.16 -8.85 1.40
CA TYR A 112 -8.87 -8.29 1.02
C TYR A 112 -7.76 -8.75 1.96
N ALA A 113 -8.02 -8.74 3.27
CA ALA A 113 -7.05 -9.19 4.28
C ALA A 113 -6.68 -10.65 4.06
N ASN A 114 -7.64 -11.51 3.70
CA ASN A 114 -7.37 -12.91 3.40
C ASN A 114 -6.48 -13.07 2.16
N HIS A 115 -6.67 -12.24 1.13
CA HIS A 115 -5.81 -12.25 -0.04
C HIS A 115 -4.37 -11.91 0.33
N ILE A 116 -4.17 -10.90 1.17
CA ILE A 116 -2.84 -10.52 1.66
C ILE A 116 -2.24 -11.65 2.52
N TYR A 117 -3.03 -12.21 3.42
CA TYR A 117 -2.59 -13.30 4.29
C TYR A 117 -2.05 -14.48 3.50
N ARG A 118 -2.71 -14.85 2.41
CA ARG A 118 -2.29 -15.95 1.55
C ARG A 118 -0.95 -15.71 0.87
N ARG A 119 -0.55 -14.44 0.71
CA ARG A 119 0.73 -14.07 0.09
C ARG A 119 1.88 -13.98 1.07
N LEU A 120 1.59 -14.02 2.37
CA LEU A 120 2.62 -13.98 3.40
C LEU A 120 3.33 -15.33 3.49
N PRO A 121 4.66 -15.32 3.76
CA PRO A 121 5.37 -16.57 4.06
C PRO A 121 4.75 -17.24 5.28
N ARG A 122 4.64 -18.54 5.23
CA ARG A 122 4.14 -19.30 6.39
C ARG A 122 5.19 -19.25 7.49
N ALA A 123 4.72 -19.04 8.72
CA ALA A 123 5.58 -19.17 9.91
C ALA A 123 5.98 -20.62 10.08
N ASN A 124 7.24 -20.84 10.38
CA ASN A 124 7.76 -22.18 10.69
C ASN A 124 7.83 -22.37 12.19
#